data_fcfe466895a05d5cd59c7ee6a1a96644
#
_entry.id   fcfe466895a05d5cd59c7ee6a1a96644
#
_cell.length_a   1.000
_cell.length_b   1.000
_cell.length_c   1.000
_cell.angle_alpha   90.00
_cell.angle_beta   90.00
_cell.angle_gamma   90.00
#
_symmetry.space_group_name_H-M   'P 1'
#
loop_
_entity.id
_entity.type
_entity.pdbx_description
1 polymer ?
#
loop_
_entity_poly.entity_id
_entity_poly.type
_entity_poly.pdbx_seq_one_letter_code
_entity_poly.pdbx_strand_id
1 'polypeptide(L)'
;MSLMNGVFIDYFVIFFGLVFYALLVVVYLLRAHQLEELEWKLSPVFSLQLIPFVLLWVVNLLIGNDSGRLVVGLPIIIYLIYDFWYRLITRKKPYHHPDRWPIGLVIYLLLLFIGSIGLNWYGYLVSRSYGTMLVVSFFIMMSSFGYYQYRYNKSKKAK
;
A
#
# COMPACT_ATOMS: atom_id res chain seq x y z
N MET A 1 -28.98 -1.93 14.38
CA MET A 1 -28.18 -0.76 13.96
C MET A 1 -26.69 -1.06 13.82
N SER A 2 -26.08 -1.95 14.61
CA SER A 2 -24.63 -2.28 14.55
C SER A 2 -24.19 -3.04 13.28
N LEU A 3 -24.99 -3.97 12.78
CA LEU A 3 -24.64 -4.79 11.60
C LEU A 3 -24.52 -3.98 10.29
N MET A 4 -25.39 -3.01 10.05
CA MET A 4 -25.34 -2.15 8.86
C MET A 4 -24.09 -1.28 8.84
N ASN A 5 -23.66 -0.79 10.01
CA ASN A 5 -22.47 0.05 10.10
C ASN A 5 -21.18 -0.73 9.81
N GLY A 6 -21.09 -1.99 10.23
CA GLY A 6 -19.94 -2.85 9.94
C GLY A 6 -19.76 -3.12 8.45
N VAL A 7 -20.84 -3.43 7.73
CA VAL A 7 -20.81 -3.69 6.28
C VAL A 7 -20.35 -2.46 5.49
N PHE A 8 -20.80 -1.28 5.89
CA PHE A 8 -20.41 -0.03 5.24
C PHE A 8 -18.90 0.26 5.38
N ILE A 9 -18.35 0.04 6.57
CA ILE A 9 -16.93 0.19 6.83
C ILE A 9 -16.11 -0.77 5.99
N ASP A 10 -16.54 -2.03 5.90
CA ASP A 10 -15.87 -3.05 5.09
C ASP A 10 -15.73 -2.62 3.62
N TYR A 11 -16.79 -2.06 3.03
CA TYR A 11 -16.73 -1.54 1.66
C TYR A 11 -15.73 -0.40 1.51
N PHE A 12 -15.64 0.51 2.48
CA PHE A 12 -14.64 1.58 2.45
C PHE A 12 -13.21 1.06 2.56
N VAL A 13 -12.96 0.08 3.44
CA VAL A 13 -11.62 -0.53 3.56
C VAL A 13 -11.21 -1.17 2.23
N ILE A 14 -12.14 -1.89 1.58
CA ILE A 14 -11.86 -2.53 0.28
C ILE A 14 -11.63 -1.47 -0.80
N PHE A 15 -12.48 -0.45 -0.87
CA PHE A 15 -12.32 0.65 -1.82
C PHE A 15 -10.95 1.32 -1.67
N PHE A 16 -10.58 1.73 -0.47
CA PHE A 16 -9.27 2.34 -0.22
C PHE A 16 -8.12 1.36 -0.46
N GLY A 17 -8.31 0.07 -0.22
CA GLY A 17 -7.35 -0.98 -0.57
C GLY A 17 -7.09 -1.06 -2.08
N LEU A 18 -8.12 -0.99 -2.89
CA LEU A 18 -8.01 -0.96 -4.36
C LEU A 18 -7.32 0.33 -4.83
N VAL A 19 -7.69 1.48 -4.26
CA VAL A 19 -7.04 2.76 -4.54
C VAL A 19 -5.56 2.71 -4.15
N PHE A 20 -5.22 2.10 -3.03
CA PHE A 20 -3.84 1.90 -2.58
C PHE A 20 -3.01 1.13 -3.61
N TYR A 21 -3.50 -0.02 -4.11
CA TYR A 21 -2.80 -0.78 -5.13
C TYR A 21 -2.71 -0.01 -6.46
N ALA A 22 -3.77 0.68 -6.87
CA ALA A 22 -3.76 1.49 -8.08
C ALA A 22 -2.69 2.60 -8.02
N LEU A 23 -2.58 3.30 -6.88
CA LEU A 23 -1.55 4.32 -6.69
C LEU A 23 -0.13 3.73 -6.70
N LEU A 24 0.08 2.55 -6.12
CA LEU A 24 1.37 1.86 -6.20
C LEU A 24 1.73 1.49 -7.65
N VAL A 25 0.78 1.02 -8.44
CA VAL A 25 0.98 0.77 -9.88
C VAL A 25 1.43 2.05 -10.57
N VAL A 26 0.73 3.17 -10.35
CA VAL A 26 1.11 4.47 -10.93
C VAL A 26 2.53 4.87 -10.51
N VAL A 27 2.87 4.77 -9.24
CA VAL A 27 4.22 5.08 -8.73
C VAL A 27 5.29 4.23 -9.43
N TYR A 28 5.08 2.92 -9.57
CA TYR A 28 6.07 2.05 -10.23
C TYR A 28 6.19 2.34 -11.73
N LEU A 29 5.09 2.68 -12.41
CA LEU A 29 5.12 3.08 -13.82
C LEU A 29 5.84 4.41 -14.00
N LEU A 30 5.61 5.40 -13.15
CA LEU A 30 6.33 6.68 -13.19
C LEU A 30 7.84 6.47 -13.02
N ARG A 31 8.25 5.61 -12.09
CA ARG A 31 9.66 5.23 -11.91
C ARG A 31 10.24 4.52 -13.12
N ALA A 32 9.49 3.59 -13.73
CA ALA A 32 9.92 2.88 -14.92
C ALA A 32 10.18 3.83 -16.10
N HIS A 33 9.48 4.95 -16.15
CA HIS A 33 9.61 5.99 -17.16
C HIS A 33 10.50 7.18 -16.73
N GLN A 34 11.14 7.10 -15.55
CA GLN A 34 12.03 8.14 -15.01
C GLN A 34 11.33 9.50 -14.77
N LEU A 35 10.01 9.48 -14.51
CA LEU A 35 9.19 10.67 -14.23
C LEU A 35 9.18 11.00 -12.73
N GLU A 36 10.37 11.17 -12.14
CA GLU A 36 10.54 11.37 -10.70
C GLU A 36 9.85 12.64 -10.16
N GLU A 37 9.82 13.73 -10.95
CA GLU A 37 9.14 14.96 -10.52
C GLU A 37 7.64 14.76 -10.33
N LEU A 38 7.02 13.97 -11.23
CA LEU A 38 5.60 13.67 -11.14
C LEU A 38 5.31 12.75 -9.96
N GLU A 39 6.19 11.79 -9.70
CA GLU A 39 6.11 10.95 -8.49
C GLU A 39 6.14 11.80 -7.21
N TRP A 40 7.03 12.80 -7.14
CA TRP A 40 7.08 13.71 -6.00
C TRP A 40 5.79 14.53 -5.81
N LYS A 41 5.20 15.01 -6.88
CA LYS A 41 3.92 15.73 -6.83
C LYS A 41 2.77 14.83 -6.36
N LEU A 42 2.81 13.53 -6.66
CA LEU A 42 1.81 12.55 -6.21
C LEU A 42 2.09 11.98 -4.82
N SER A 43 3.30 12.14 -4.30
CA SER A 43 3.71 11.63 -2.99
C SER A 43 2.78 12.03 -1.84
N PRO A 44 2.29 13.28 -1.72
CA PRO A 44 1.32 13.65 -0.69
C PRO A 44 0.00 12.87 -0.79
N VAL A 45 -0.50 12.65 -2.02
CA VAL A 45 -1.75 11.90 -2.25
C VAL A 45 -1.61 10.46 -1.75
N PHE A 46 -0.46 9.84 -2.00
CA PHE A 46 -0.18 8.51 -1.48
C PHE A 46 -0.12 8.48 0.04
N SER A 47 0.58 9.42 0.65
CA SER A 47 0.73 9.50 2.10
C SER A 47 -0.59 9.86 2.82
N LEU A 48 -1.46 10.64 2.17
CA LEU A 48 -2.79 10.97 2.72
C LEU A 48 -3.71 9.76 2.86
N GLN A 49 -3.43 8.64 2.20
CA GLN A 49 -4.18 7.40 2.39
C GLN A 49 -4.09 6.84 3.82
N LEU A 50 -3.06 7.23 4.59
CA LEU A 50 -2.99 6.89 6.01
C LEU A 50 -4.25 7.33 6.77
N ILE A 51 -4.78 8.51 6.44
CA ILE A 51 -5.93 9.08 7.17
C ILE A 51 -7.18 8.19 7.08
N PRO A 52 -7.70 7.81 5.89
CA PRO A 52 -8.87 6.95 5.81
C PRO A 52 -8.62 5.58 6.43
N PHE A 53 -7.43 4.97 6.27
CA PHE A 53 -7.17 3.67 6.89
C PHE A 53 -7.17 3.73 8.41
N VAL A 54 -6.57 4.76 9.02
CA VAL A 54 -6.57 4.95 10.47
C VAL A 54 -7.99 5.23 10.98
N LEU A 55 -8.74 6.11 10.30
CA LEU A 55 -10.12 6.42 10.68
C LEU A 55 -11.01 5.18 10.63
N LEU A 56 -10.94 4.41 9.54
CA LEU A 56 -11.73 3.20 9.39
C LEU A 56 -11.34 2.14 10.43
N TRP A 57 -10.05 2.04 10.76
CA TRP A 57 -9.59 1.12 11.81
C TRP A 57 -10.10 1.52 13.19
N VAL A 58 -10.03 2.82 13.53
CA VAL A 58 -10.55 3.35 14.80
C VAL A 58 -12.07 3.14 14.89
N VAL A 59 -12.80 3.40 13.82
CA VAL A 59 -14.26 3.19 13.80
C VAL A 59 -14.58 1.70 13.95
N ASN A 60 -13.85 0.79 13.30
CA ASN A 60 -13.98 -0.65 13.52
C ASN A 60 -13.75 -1.05 14.98
N LEU A 61 -12.76 -0.45 15.64
CA LEU A 61 -12.49 -0.68 17.05
C LEU A 61 -13.63 -0.21 17.94
N LEU A 62 -14.17 0.99 17.68
CA LEU A 62 -15.25 1.59 18.48
C LEU A 62 -16.59 0.85 18.34
N ILE A 63 -16.86 0.27 17.18
CA ILE A 63 -18.09 -0.51 16.92
C ILE A 63 -17.99 -1.91 17.53
N GLY A 64 -16.83 -2.33 18.00
CA GLY A 64 -16.60 -3.68 18.52
C GLY A 64 -16.68 -4.75 17.42
N ASN A 65 -16.22 -4.41 16.22
CA ASN A 65 -16.18 -5.35 15.12
C ASN A 65 -15.18 -6.50 15.41
N ASP A 66 -15.27 -7.58 14.63
CA ASP A 66 -14.47 -8.78 14.81
C ASP A 66 -12.97 -8.45 15.03
N SER A 67 -12.40 -8.95 16.13
CA SER A 67 -11.00 -8.78 16.48
C SER A 67 -10.05 -9.27 15.37
N GLY A 68 -10.46 -10.27 14.59
CA GLY A 68 -9.72 -10.75 13.43
C GLY A 68 -9.51 -9.65 12.39
N ARG A 69 -10.52 -8.84 12.10
CA ARG A 69 -10.42 -7.72 11.13
C ARG A 69 -9.50 -6.61 11.62
N LEU A 70 -9.51 -6.34 12.93
CA LEU A 70 -8.63 -5.33 13.53
C LEU A 70 -7.16 -5.73 13.44
N VAL A 71 -6.85 -6.99 13.77
CA VAL A 71 -5.48 -7.52 13.72
C VAL A 71 -4.94 -7.55 12.30
N VAL A 72 -5.77 -8.00 11.35
CA VAL A 72 -5.39 -8.15 9.94
C VAL A 72 -5.22 -6.80 9.24
N GLY A 73 -5.96 -5.76 9.66
CA GLY A 73 -5.81 -4.40 9.16
C GLY A 73 -4.62 -3.62 9.71
N LEU A 74 -4.04 -4.05 10.83
CA LEU A 74 -2.95 -3.32 11.48
C LEU A 74 -1.66 -3.21 10.64
N PRO A 75 -1.20 -4.26 9.95
CA PRO A 75 0.03 -4.21 9.17
C PRO A 75 0.05 -3.15 8.06
N ILE A 76 -1.09 -2.92 7.39
CA ILE A 76 -1.16 -1.87 6.35
C ILE A 76 -1.04 -0.48 6.95
N ILE A 77 -1.59 -0.26 8.15
CA ILE A 77 -1.47 1.01 8.87
C ILE A 77 -0.02 1.26 9.27
N ILE A 78 0.67 0.25 9.80
CA ILE A 78 2.09 0.35 10.16
C ILE A 78 2.93 0.69 8.93
N TYR A 79 2.67 0.05 7.79
CA TYR A 79 3.33 0.37 6.53
C TYR A 79 3.08 1.83 6.13
N LEU A 80 1.83 2.30 6.16
CA LEU A 80 1.47 3.66 5.77
C LEU A 80 2.05 4.72 6.71
N ILE A 81 2.14 4.45 8.02
CA ILE A 81 2.84 5.31 8.99
C ILE A 81 4.32 5.42 8.64
N TYR A 82 4.96 4.29 8.33
CA TYR A 82 6.36 4.27 7.93
C TYR A 82 6.59 5.03 6.62
N ASP A 83 5.73 4.83 5.62
CA ASP A 83 5.81 5.53 4.33
C ASP A 83 5.60 7.04 4.50
N PHE A 84 4.60 7.45 5.30
CA PHE A 84 4.33 8.84 5.64
C PHE A 84 5.55 9.51 6.31
N TRP A 85 6.11 8.86 7.33
CA TRP A 85 7.30 9.36 8.02
C TRP A 85 8.49 9.49 7.07
N TYR A 86 8.71 8.48 6.24
CA TYR A 86 9.84 8.46 5.34
C TYR A 86 9.74 9.53 4.26
N ARG A 87 8.57 9.71 3.64
CA ARG A 87 8.38 10.66 2.54
C ARG A 87 8.22 12.11 3.01
N LEU A 88 7.37 12.36 4.00
CA LEU A 88 7.01 13.71 4.40
C LEU A 88 7.94 14.31 5.46
N ILE A 89 8.39 13.49 6.43
CA ILE A 89 9.22 13.99 7.52
C ILE A 89 10.69 13.98 7.11
N THR A 90 11.21 12.84 6.64
CA THR A 90 12.62 12.77 6.27
C THR A 90 12.93 13.38 4.92
N ARG A 91 11.91 13.60 4.08
CA ARG A 91 12.02 14.08 2.69
C ARG A 91 13.06 13.32 1.87
N LYS A 92 13.36 12.09 2.26
CA LYS A 92 14.27 11.22 1.52
C LYS A 92 13.48 10.47 0.47
N LYS A 93 14.04 10.41 -0.75
CA LYS A 93 13.51 9.50 -1.77
C LYS A 93 13.71 8.07 -1.26
N PRO A 94 12.65 7.28 -1.01
CA PRO A 94 12.81 5.93 -0.48
C PRO A 94 13.61 5.02 -1.41
N TYR A 95 13.81 5.42 -2.67
CA TYR A 95 14.27 4.53 -3.72
C TYR A 95 15.23 5.18 -4.73
N HIS A 96 16.28 5.79 -4.29
CA HIS A 96 17.45 5.78 -5.15
C HIS A 96 18.09 4.40 -4.95
N HIS A 97 18.15 3.62 -6.02
CA HIS A 97 18.83 2.33 -6.02
C HIS A 97 20.23 2.50 -5.45
N PRO A 98 20.45 2.16 -4.21
CA PRO A 98 21.79 2.06 -3.72
C PRO A 98 22.41 0.81 -4.33
N ASP A 99 23.67 0.85 -4.63
CA ASP A 99 24.42 -0.36 -5.01
C ASP A 99 24.41 -1.42 -3.90
N ARG A 100 23.93 -1.06 -2.71
CA ARG A 100 23.65 -1.94 -1.58
C ARG A 100 22.23 -1.67 -1.07
N TRP A 101 21.50 -2.74 -0.79
CA TRP A 101 20.16 -2.68 -0.20
C TRP A 101 20.24 -2.09 1.22
N PRO A 102 19.89 -0.84 1.47
CA PRO A 102 19.91 -0.31 2.82
C PRO A 102 18.84 -1.01 3.64
N ILE A 103 19.15 -1.25 4.91
CA ILE A 103 18.22 -1.88 5.86
C ILE A 103 16.82 -1.23 5.81
N GLY A 104 16.76 0.10 5.69
CA GLY A 104 15.50 0.82 5.59
C GLY A 104 14.64 0.44 4.38
N LEU A 105 15.25 0.12 3.23
CA LEU A 105 14.52 -0.37 2.06
C LEU A 105 13.98 -1.78 2.27
N VAL A 106 14.77 -2.64 2.91
CA VAL A 106 14.33 -4.01 3.25
C VAL A 106 13.13 -3.96 4.19
N ILE A 107 13.22 -3.15 5.26
CA ILE A 107 12.11 -2.95 6.20
C ILE A 107 10.87 -2.42 5.47
N TYR A 108 11.03 -1.43 4.59
CA TYR A 108 9.93 -0.87 3.81
C TYR A 108 9.24 -1.93 2.95
N LEU A 109 10.00 -2.74 2.22
CA LEU A 109 9.44 -3.81 1.39
C LEU A 109 8.76 -4.89 2.23
N LEU A 110 9.35 -5.29 3.34
CA LEU A 110 8.74 -6.24 4.27
C LEU A 110 7.40 -5.72 4.79
N LEU A 111 7.35 -4.46 5.25
CA LEU A 111 6.12 -3.85 5.73
C LEU A 111 5.07 -3.75 4.62
N LEU A 112 5.47 -3.41 3.38
CA LEU A 112 4.58 -3.38 2.23
C LEU A 112 3.98 -4.77 1.96
N PHE A 113 4.80 -5.82 1.96
CA PHE A 113 4.33 -7.20 1.73
C PHE A 113 3.40 -7.67 2.84
N ILE A 114 3.79 -7.50 4.10
CA ILE A 114 2.98 -7.91 5.24
C ILE A 114 1.66 -7.12 5.27
N GLY A 115 1.72 -5.81 5.01
CA GLY A 115 0.53 -4.95 4.90
C GLY A 115 -0.41 -5.39 3.78
N SER A 116 0.15 -5.74 2.61
CA SER A 116 -0.62 -6.25 1.48
C SER A 116 -1.27 -7.60 1.77
N ILE A 117 -0.56 -8.53 2.43
CA ILE A 117 -1.12 -9.80 2.86
C ILE A 117 -2.29 -9.55 3.83
N GLY A 118 -2.11 -8.67 4.81
CA GLY A 118 -3.17 -8.29 5.75
C GLY A 118 -4.40 -7.72 5.02
N LEU A 119 -4.18 -6.78 4.10
CA LEU A 119 -5.28 -6.18 3.32
C LEU A 119 -6.03 -7.21 2.47
N ASN A 120 -5.32 -8.11 1.81
CA ASN A 120 -5.92 -9.19 1.03
C ASN A 120 -6.73 -10.15 1.92
N TRP A 121 -6.20 -10.49 3.08
CA TRP A 121 -6.90 -11.33 4.06
C TRP A 121 -8.15 -10.64 4.60
N TYR A 122 -8.08 -9.34 4.88
CA TYR A 122 -9.25 -8.55 5.25
C TYR A 122 -10.37 -8.68 4.20
N GLY A 123 -10.04 -8.56 2.92
CA GLY A 123 -11.00 -8.76 1.83
C GLY A 123 -11.68 -10.12 1.90
N TYR A 124 -10.94 -11.20 2.19
CA TYR A 124 -11.50 -12.55 2.33
C TYR A 124 -12.39 -12.71 3.56
N LEU A 125 -12.09 -12.01 4.66
CA LEU A 125 -12.97 -11.99 5.85
C LEU A 125 -14.31 -11.30 5.55
N VAL A 126 -14.34 -10.37 4.59
CA VAL A 126 -15.59 -9.72 4.17
C VAL A 126 -16.35 -10.56 3.16
N SER A 127 -15.69 -10.94 2.05
CA SER A 127 -16.23 -11.88 1.07
C SER A 127 -15.13 -12.45 0.18
N ARG A 128 -15.38 -13.65 -0.39
CA ARG A 128 -14.48 -14.28 -1.35
C ARG A 128 -14.20 -13.40 -2.57
N SER A 129 -15.22 -12.71 -3.07
CA SER A 129 -15.09 -11.83 -4.25
C SER A 129 -14.15 -10.66 -3.96
N TYR A 130 -14.30 -9.99 -2.82
CA TYR A 130 -13.45 -8.86 -2.46
C TYR A 130 -12.01 -9.27 -2.18
N GLY A 131 -11.80 -10.39 -1.50
CA GLY A 131 -10.46 -10.95 -1.34
C GLY A 131 -9.79 -11.25 -2.67
N THR A 132 -10.51 -11.85 -3.61
CA THR A 132 -10.00 -12.12 -4.96
C THR A 132 -9.67 -10.83 -5.71
N MET A 133 -10.52 -9.78 -5.65
CA MET A 133 -10.24 -8.48 -6.27
C MET A 133 -8.95 -7.85 -5.74
N LEU A 134 -8.76 -7.86 -4.42
CA LEU A 134 -7.55 -7.30 -3.80
C LEU A 134 -6.31 -8.12 -4.19
N VAL A 135 -6.38 -9.44 -4.23
CA VAL A 135 -5.28 -10.31 -4.66
C VAL A 135 -4.91 -10.06 -6.13
N VAL A 136 -5.89 -9.93 -7.02
CA VAL A 136 -5.64 -9.60 -8.43
C VAL A 136 -4.95 -8.23 -8.53
N SER A 137 -5.45 -7.23 -7.79
CA SER A 137 -4.84 -5.89 -7.76
C SER A 137 -3.41 -5.91 -7.20
N PHE A 138 -3.14 -6.74 -6.20
CA PHE A 138 -1.80 -6.97 -5.68
C PHE A 138 -0.87 -7.57 -6.75
N PHE A 139 -1.31 -8.56 -7.53
CA PHE A 139 -0.50 -9.11 -8.60
C PHE A 139 -0.24 -8.12 -9.73
N ILE A 140 -1.21 -7.26 -10.08
CA ILE A 140 -1.00 -6.16 -11.03
C ILE A 140 0.07 -5.20 -10.50
N MET A 141 0.01 -4.83 -9.23
CA MET A 141 1.01 -4.00 -8.56
C MET A 141 2.39 -4.65 -8.60
N MET A 142 2.49 -5.95 -8.27
CA MET A 142 3.76 -6.70 -8.32
C MET A 142 4.33 -6.78 -9.75
N SER A 143 3.47 -6.94 -10.76
CA SER A 143 3.88 -6.94 -12.17
C SER A 143 4.44 -5.57 -12.58
N SER A 144 3.83 -4.47 -12.14
CA SER A 144 4.34 -3.12 -12.40
C SER A 144 5.67 -2.86 -11.69
N PHE A 145 5.87 -3.38 -10.48
CA PHE A 145 7.15 -3.36 -9.79
C PHE A 145 8.22 -4.16 -10.55
N GLY A 146 7.90 -5.36 -11.02
CA GLY A 146 8.79 -6.18 -11.85
C GLY A 146 9.19 -5.47 -13.16
N TYR A 147 8.23 -4.82 -13.82
CA TYR A 147 8.49 -4.00 -15.00
C TYR A 147 9.44 -2.84 -14.70
N TYR A 148 9.23 -2.13 -13.60
CA TYR A 148 10.14 -1.09 -13.14
C TYR A 148 11.56 -1.62 -12.94
N GLN A 149 11.73 -2.76 -12.25
CA GLN A 149 13.05 -3.39 -12.02
C GLN A 149 13.73 -3.79 -13.34
N TYR A 150 12.98 -4.35 -14.29
CA TYR A 150 13.49 -4.70 -15.60
C TYR A 150 14.01 -3.47 -16.36
N ARG A 151 13.23 -2.39 -16.41
CA ARG A 151 13.61 -1.14 -17.08
C ARG A 151 14.85 -0.52 -16.46
N TYR A 152 14.92 -0.51 -15.14
CA TYR A 152 16.07 -0.01 -14.41
C TYR A 152 17.35 -0.79 -14.74
N ASN A 153 17.31 -2.11 -14.67
CA ASN A 153 18.47 -2.96 -14.97
C ASN A 153 18.93 -2.80 -16.42
N LYS A 154 18.01 -2.61 -17.35
CA LYS A 154 18.33 -2.35 -18.75
C LYS A 154 19.05 -1.00 -18.93
N SER A 155 18.61 0.05 -18.25
CA SER A 155 19.23 1.38 -18.33
C SER A 155 20.64 1.39 -17.72
N LYS A 156 20.88 0.60 -16.68
CA LYS A 156 22.22 0.47 -16.04
C LYS A 156 23.22 -0.25 -16.94
N LYS A 157 22.79 -1.18 -17.77
CA LYS A 157 23.67 -1.91 -18.72
C LYS A 157 24.02 -1.11 -19.98
N ALA A 158 23.27 -0.04 -20.24
CA ALA A 158 23.48 0.80 -21.43
C ALA A 158 24.42 2.01 -21.19
N LYS A 159 24.81 2.21 -19.94
CA LYS A 159 25.84 3.18 -19.50
C LYS A 159 27.16 2.50 -19.24
#